data_89789656bb9129ca40ee0fc2f84be316
#
_entry.id   89789656bb9129ca40ee0fc2f84be316
#
_cell.length_a   1.000
_cell.length_b   1.000
_cell.length_c   1.000
_cell.angle_alpha   90.00
_cell.angle_beta   90.00
_cell.angle_gamma   90.00
#
_symmetry.space_group_name_H-M   'P 1'
#
loop_
_entity.id
_entity.type
_entity.pdbx_description
1 polymer ?
#
loop_
_entity_poly.entity_id
_entity_poly.type
_entity_poly.pdbx_seq_one_letter_code
_entity_poly.pdbx_strand_id
1 'polypeptide(L)'
;DRVTGEPIWPIEEHPVPTDTNLPGEQPSPTQPFPTRPAPFEYQGVTIDDLANFTPEIRQMAIEAIEPYRIGPLFTPQSLEGTIQRPSTGGGANWSGAAFDPETEILYVPSSNTFSVKHFREPEPSETATLAVIEARGELTSRPQLPQGLPLFKPPYSRMTAIDLSTGDHLWMKPMGNGDRIRNLPMLRELNLPPLGGDSSRSGPLLTRTLLVFALTTGGTNDGPRLVAFDKGTGNELASVDLPGGAIGAPMTYALNGKQYIALTVGGARVPELIALALP
;
A
#
# COMPACT_ATOMS: atom_id res chain seq x y z
N ASP A 1 7.25 -8.40 -22.72
CA ASP A 1 6.43 -9.36 -23.47
C ASP A 1 6.32 -10.68 -22.70
N ARG A 2 5.10 -11.14 -22.43
CA ARG A 2 4.88 -12.34 -21.60
C ARG A 2 5.20 -13.67 -22.30
N VAL A 3 5.39 -13.66 -23.61
CA VAL A 3 5.72 -14.86 -24.40
C VAL A 3 7.22 -15.05 -24.44
N THR A 4 7.96 -13.96 -24.65
CA THR A 4 9.42 -14.00 -24.80
C THR A 4 10.18 -13.68 -23.52
N GLY A 5 9.55 -13.00 -22.56
CA GLY A 5 10.20 -12.45 -21.38
C GLY A 5 10.99 -11.18 -21.65
N GLU A 6 10.99 -10.66 -22.86
CA GLU A 6 11.70 -9.43 -23.19
C GLU A 6 11.01 -8.21 -22.58
N PRO A 7 11.73 -7.33 -21.89
CA PRO A 7 11.17 -6.10 -21.36
C PRO A 7 10.78 -5.15 -22.50
N ILE A 8 9.59 -4.52 -22.38
CA ILE A 8 9.12 -3.51 -23.35
C ILE A 8 9.91 -2.21 -23.15
N TRP A 9 10.15 -1.82 -21.91
CA TRP A 9 11.03 -0.70 -21.56
C TRP A 9 12.34 -1.21 -20.98
N PRO A 10 13.45 -0.51 -21.20
CA PRO A 10 14.74 -0.92 -20.67
C PRO A 10 14.71 -1.14 -19.15
N ILE A 11 15.46 -2.15 -18.73
CA ILE A 11 15.79 -2.37 -17.32
C ILE A 11 17.27 -2.04 -17.18
N GLU A 12 17.60 -1.10 -16.31
CA GLU A 12 18.96 -0.58 -16.16
C GLU A 12 19.53 -0.95 -14.79
N GLU A 13 20.81 -1.33 -14.77
CA GLU A 13 21.55 -1.56 -13.51
C GLU A 13 21.93 -0.21 -12.89
N HIS A 14 21.48 0.01 -11.64
CA HIS A 14 21.84 1.19 -10.87
C HIS A 14 22.61 0.82 -9.60
N PRO A 15 23.60 1.62 -9.20
CA PRO A 15 24.27 1.45 -7.91
C PRO A 15 23.27 1.54 -6.75
N VAL A 16 23.45 0.67 -5.77
CA VAL A 16 22.64 0.63 -4.54
C VAL A 16 23.53 0.62 -3.31
N PRO A 17 23.01 0.98 -2.11
CA PRO A 17 23.79 0.93 -0.89
C PRO A 17 24.30 -0.48 -0.59
N THR A 18 25.59 -0.59 -0.21
CA THR A 18 26.23 -1.85 0.19
C THR A 18 26.73 -1.84 1.63
N ASP A 19 26.59 -0.71 2.32
CA ASP A 19 26.96 -0.59 3.72
C ASP A 19 26.04 -1.43 4.60
N THR A 20 26.59 -2.50 5.19
CA THR A 20 25.89 -3.42 6.08
C THR A 20 26.69 -3.66 7.35
N ASN A 21 25.98 -3.84 8.48
CA ASN A 21 26.59 -4.29 9.74
C ASN A 21 26.12 -5.70 10.13
N LEU A 22 25.44 -6.42 9.23
CA LEU A 22 25.04 -7.79 9.47
C LEU A 22 26.20 -8.75 9.18
N PRO A 23 26.64 -9.58 10.14
CA PRO A 23 27.70 -10.55 9.93
C PRO A 23 27.43 -11.49 8.75
N GLY A 24 28.38 -11.57 7.82
CA GLY A 24 28.31 -12.45 6.66
C GLY A 24 27.44 -11.97 5.50
N GLU A 25 26.79 -10.82 5.61
CA GLU A 25 26.04 -10.25 4.50
C GLU A 25 26.99 -9.64 3.44
N GLN A 26 26.68 -9.89 2.17
CA GLN A 26 27.41 -9.35 1.01
C GLN A 26 26.41 -8.79 0.01
N PRO A 27 25.95 -7.53 0.19
CA PRO A 27 24.99 -6.90 -0.72
C PRO A 27 25.57 -6.76 -2.14
N SER A 28 24.71 -6.95 -3.15
CA SER A 28 25.07 -6.62 -4.53
C SER A 28 25.33 -5.12 -4.67
N PRO A 29 26.37 -4.69 -5.39
CA PRO A 29 26.63 -3.26 -5.59
C PRO A 29 25.65 -2.58 -6.53
N THR A 30 24.90 -3.34 -7.33
CA THR A 30 23.90 -2.84 -8.26
C THR A 30 22.62 -3.67 -8.18
N GLN A 31 21.54 -3.07 -8.63
CA GLN A 31 20.24 -3.74 -8.80
C GLN A 31 19.56 -3.26 -10.09
N PRO A 32 18.77 -4.13 -10.74
CA PRO A 32 18.04 -3.76 -11.94
C PRO A 32 16.80 -2.91 -11.61
N PHE A 33 16.66 -1.78 -12.29
CA PHE A 33 15.51 -0.89 -12.20
C PHE A 33 14.82 -0.77 -13.55
N PRO A 34 13.49 -0.95 -13.61
CA PRO A 34 12.74 -0.64 -14.82
C PRO A 34 12.72 0.88 -15.04
N THR A 35 12.91 1.32 -16.27
CA THR A 35 12.87 2.74 -16.64
C THR A 35 11.43 3.27 -16.70
N ARG A 36 10.46 2.39 -16.95
CA ARG A 36 9.01 2.67 -16.99
C ARG A 36 8.20 1.44 -16.58
N PRO A 37 6.96 1.62 -16.10
CA PRO A 37 6.38 2.88 -15.61
C PRO A 37 7.15 3.43 -14.40
N ALA A 38 6.93 4.70 -14.07
CA ALA A 38 7.42 5.24 -12.80
C ALA A 38 6.87 4.42 -11.62
N PRO A 39 7.59 4.30 -10.51
CA PRO A 39 7.09 3.60 -9.33
C PRO A 39 5.77 4.19 -8.84
N PHE A 40 4.75 3.37 -8.68
CA PHE A 40 3.48 3.78 -8.05
C PHE A 40 3.55 3.66 -6.51
N GLU A 41 4.61 3.07 -5.98
CA GLU A 41 4.92 2.98 -4.56
C GLU A 41 6.14 3.83 -4.20
N TYR A 42 6.24 4.20 -2.92
CA TYR A 42 7.44 4.81 -2.40
C TYR A 42 8.58 3.81 -2.36
N GLN A 43 9.78 4.26 -2.69
CA GLN A 43 10.97 3.40 -2.78
C GLN A 43 12.05 3.89 -1.82
N GLY A 44 12.09 3.29 -0.64
CA GLY A 44 12.96 3.72 0.43
C GLY A 44 12.37 4.79 1.33
N VAL A 45 13.20 5.39 2.17
CA VAL A 45 12.82 6.38 3.18
C VAL A 45 13.83 7.51 3.23
N THR A 46 13.32 8.74 3.16
CA THR A 46 14.08 9.95 3.42
C THR A 46 13.45 10.74 4.57
N ILE A 47 14.19 11.69 5.12
CA ILE A 47 13.66 12.63 6.12
C ILE A 47 12.44 13.39 5.56
N ASP A 48 12.43 13.69 4.26
CA ASP A 48 11.33 14.43 3.63
C ASP A 48 10.03 13.63 3.49
N ASP A 49 10.08 12.32 3.62
CA ASP A 49 8.88 11.47 3.61
C ASP A 49 8.09 11.50 4.91
N LEU A 50 8.69 11.96 6.00
CA LEU A 50 8.08 11.96 7.33
C LEU A 50 6.89 12.91 7.42
N ALA A 51 5.91 12.54 8.26
CA ALA A 51 4.73 13.34 8.54
C ALA A 51 5.12 14.78 8.93
N ASN A 52 4.42 15.75 8.35
CA ASN A 52 4.70 17.17 8.51
C ASN A 52 3.41 18.00 8.62
N PHE A 53 2.39 17.44 9.24
CA PHE A 53 1.10 18.13 9.42
C PHE A 53 1.24 19.41 10.23
N THR A 54 2.13 19.40 11.23
CA THR A 54 2.57 20.57 11.98
C THR A 54 4.08 20.47 12.26
N PRO A 55 4.76 21.58 12.62
CA PRO A 55 6.18 21.55 13.01
C PRO A 55 6.45 20.57 14.16
N GLU A 56 5.53 20.48 15.15
CA GLU A 56 5.65 19.59 16.30
C GLU A 56 5.57 18.11 15.88
N ILE A 57 4.61 17.77 15.00
CA ILE A 57 4.48 16.40 14.47
C ILE A 57 5.71 16.04 13.65
N ARG A 58 6.22 16.98 12.85
CA ARG A 58 7.47 16.79 12.11
C ARG A 58 8.65 16.47 13.00
N GLN A 59 8.80 17.22 14.09
CA GLN A 59 9.88 17.00 15.06
C GLN A 59 9.76 15.63 15.74
N MET A 60 8.55 15.27 16.21
CA MET A 60 8.29 13.94 16.77
C MET A 60 8.60 12.81 15.78
N ALA A 61 8.30 13.00 14.49
CA ALA A 61 8.59 12.00 13.46
C ALA A 61 10.10 11.82 13.23
N ILE A 62 10.87 12.91 13.26
CA ILE A 62 12.33 12.87 13.17
C ILE A 62 12.92 12.13 14.36
N GLU A 63 12.51 12.47 15.59
CA GLU A 63 12.97 11.81 16.82
C GLU A 63 12.62 10.32 16.84
N ALA A 64 11.43 9.96 16.35
CA ALA A 64 10.98 8.56 16.33
C ALA A 64 11.81 7.66 15.40
N ILE A 65 12.45 8.22 14.37
CA ILE A 65 13.27 7.42 13.44
C ILE A 65 14.75 7.42 13.78
N GLU A 66 15.20 8.28 14.70
CA GLU A 66 16.62 8.43 15.06
C GLU A 66 17.33 7.11 15.38
N PRO A 67 16.71 6.13 16.09
CA PRO A 67 17.34 4.85 16.37
C PRO A 67 17.49 3.90 15.17
N TYR A 68 16.90 4.24 14.03
CA TYR A 68 16.77 3.31 12.91
C TYR A 68 17.59 3.76 11.70
N ARG A 69 18.03 2.78 10.91
CA ARG A 69 18.58 3.06 9.58
C ARG A 69 17.46 3.41 8.60
N ILE A 70 17.67 4.45 7.81
CA ILE A 70 16.84 4.83 6.66
C ILE A 70 17.72 4.98 5.42
N GLY A 71 17.11 4.90 4.24
CA GLY A 71 17.81 5.11 2.97
C GLY A 71 16.93 4.78 1.77
N PRO A 72 17.51 4.83 0.56
CA PRO A 72 16.82 4.50 -0.68
C PRO A 72 16.43 3.02 -0.74
N LEU A 73 15.73 2.63 -1.80
CA LEU A 73 15.44 1.23 -2.07
C LEU A 73 16.73 0.40 -2.08
N PHE A 74 16.66 -0.84 -1.59
CA PHE A 74 17.79 -1.74 -1.38
C PHE A 74 18.81 -1.31 -0.30
N THR A 75 18.49 -0.35 0.56
CA THR A 75 19.28 -0.13 1.76
C THR A 75 19.34 -1.43 2.58
N PRO A 76 20.57 -1.95 2.90
CA PRO A 76 20.72 -3.19 3.65
C PRO A 76 20.00 -3.14 5.00
N GLN A 77 19.59 -4.30 5.45
CA GLN A 77 19.08 -4.46 6.81
C GLN A 77 20.21 -4.20 7.82
N SER A 78 19.86 -3.95 9.08
CA SER A 78 20.82 -3.62 10.11
C SER A 78 20.48 -4.22 11.47
N LEU A 79 21.44 -4.28 12.36
CA LEU A 79 21.24 -4.73 13.75
C LEU A 79 20.35 -3.75 14.52
N GLU A 80 20.48 -2.45 14.28
CA GLU A 80 19.65 -1.39 14.87
C GLU A 80 18.22 -1.37 14.32
N GLY A 81 17.97 -2.04 13.20
CA GLY A 81 16.71 -2.05 12.47
C GLY A 81 16.68 -1.03 11.33
N THR A 82 16.32 -1.50 10.14
CA THR A 82 16.13 -0.65 8.95
C THR A 82 14.66 -0.43 8.70
N ILE A 83 14.26 0.84 8.54
CA ILE A 83 12.89 1.19 8.12
C ILE A 83 12.79 0.93 6.62
N GLN A 84 12.06 -0.10 6.27
CA GLN A 84 11.85 -0.54 4.90
C GLN A 84 10.51 -0.02 4.35
N ARG A 85 10.54 0.57 3.16
CA ARG A 85 9.35 1.06 2.45
C ARG A 85 9.53 0.84 0.94
N PRO A 86 8.58 0.15 0.25
CA PRO A 86 7.38 -0.48 0.82
C PRO A 86 7.70 -1.50 1.91
N SER A 87 6.69 -1.84 2.70
CA SER A 87 6.85 -2.86 3.75
C SER A 87 7.19 -4.25 3.19
N THR A 88 7.57 -5.19 4.04
CA THR A 88 7.78 -6.59 3.65
C THR A 88 6.55 -7.26 3.01
N GLY A 89 5.36 -6.70 3.26
CA GLY A 89 4.12 -7.12 2.60
C GLY A 89 3.88 -6.46 1.24
N GLY A 90 4.78 -5.55 0.82
CA GLY A 90 4.59 -4.73 -0.36
C GLY A 90 3.56 -3.62 -0.15
N GLY A 91 3.31 -2.83 -1.20
CA GLY A 91 2.24 -1.84 -1.27
C GLY A 91 1.05 -2.35 -2.08
N ALA A 92 1.28 -2.86 -3.27
CA ALA A 92 0.35 -3.69 -4.05
C ALA A 92 0.68 -5.17 -3.83
N ASN A 93 -0.33 -6.02 -3.72
CA ASN A 93 -0.14 -7.42 -3.40
C ASN A 93 -1.21 -8.30 -4.08
N TRP A 94 -1.47 -9.49 -3.53
CA TRP A 94 -2.37 -10.53 -4.03
C TRP A 94 -3.79 -10.08 -4.36
N SER A 95 -4.23 -8.93 -3.85
CA SER A 95 -5.52 -8.34 -4.24
C SER A 95 -5.61 -8.03 -5.74
N GLY A 96 -4.46 -7.94 -6.40
CA GLY A 96 -4.38 -7.71 -7.84
C GLY A 96 -4.66 -6.28 -8.27
N ALA A 97 -4.70 -6.10 -9.58
CA ALA A 97 -5.02 -4.87 -10.28
C ALA A 97 -6.11 -5.15 -11.33
N ALA A 98 -6.72 -4.12 -11.89
CA ALA A 98 -7.65 -4.25 -12.99
C ALA A 98 -7.04 -3.68 -14.27
N PHE A 99 -7.13 -4.42 -15.37
CA PHE A 99 -6.65 -3.99 -16.68
C PHE A 99 -7.83 -3.74 -17.63
N ASP A 100 -7.79 -2.59 -18.29
CA ASP A 100 -8.74 -2.22 -19.34
C ASP A 100 -8.15 -2.52 -20.72
N PRO A 101 -8.63 -3.56 -21.39
CA PRO A 101 -8.10 -3.93 -22.71
C PRO A 101 -8.52 -2.97 -23.83
N GLU A 102 -9.54 -2.11 -23.62
CA GLU A 102 -9.98 -1.14 -24.64
C GLU A 102 -9.09 0.10 -24.65
N THR A 103 -8.54 0.48 -23.49
CA THR A 103 -7.73 1.70 -23.31
C THR A 103 -6.30 1.45 -22.90
N GLU A 104 -5.93 0.18 -22.67
CA GLU A 104 -4.61 -0.26 -22.20
C GLU A 104 -4.19 0.34 -20.85
N ILE A 105 -5.17 0.68 -20.00
CA ILE A 105 -4.93 1.27 -18.69
C ILE A 105 -4.96 0.19 -17.60
N LEU A 106 -3.95 0.19 -16.74
CA LEU A 106 -3.86 -0.64 -15.54
C LEU A 106 -4.20 0.19 -14.30
N TYR A 107 -5.16 -0.28 -13.48
CA TYR A 107 -5.57 0.34 -12.22
C TYR A 107 -5.01 -0.45 -11.06
N VAL A 108 -4.06 0.14 -10.33
CA VAL A 108 -3.32 -0.54 -9.25
C VAL A 108 -3.68 0.07 -7.89
N PRO A 109 -4.42 -0.67 -7.05
CA PRO A 109 -4.59 -0.27 -5.64
C PRO A 109 -3.32 -0.55 -4.86
N SER A 110 -2.91 0.39 -4.02
CA SER A 110 -1.72 0.22 -3.21
C SER A 110 -1.82 0.89 -1.84
N SER A 111 -1.05 0.40 -0.88
CA SER A 111 -1.01 0.88 0.51
C SER A 111 0.39 1.32 0.88
N ASN A 112 0.50 2.54 1.40
CA ASN A 112 1.75 3.11 1.85
C ASN A 112 2.07 2.66 3.28
N THR A 113 2.60 1.46 3.39
CA THR A 113 2.99 0.86 4.66
C THR A 113 4.51 0.69 4.75
N PHE A 114 5.02 0.61 5.96
CA PHE A 114 6.43 0.34 6.21
C PHE A 114 6.59 -0.83 7.19
N SER A 115 7.77 -1.41 7.20
CA SER A 115 8.19 -2.40 8.19
C SER A 115 9.56 -2.04 8.74
N VAL A 116 9.83 -2.54 9.95
CA VAL A 116 11.17 -2.53 10.52
C VAL A 116 11.51 -3.97 10.83
N LYS A 117 12.68 -4.40 10.38
CA LYS A 117 13.24 -5.71 10.67
C LYS A 117 14.46 -5.52 11.55
N HIS A 118 14.49 -6.22 12.66
CA HIS A 118 15.62 -6.28 13.58
C HIS A 118 16.29 -7.65 13.43
N PHE A 119 17.59 -7.65 13.44
CA PHE A 119 18.39 -8.87 13.39
C PHE A 119 19.24 -9.00 14.63
N ARG A 120 19.56 -10.25 14.99
CA ARG A 120 20.49 -10.59 16.07
C ARG A 120 21.26 -11.85 15.73
N GLU A 121 22.37 -12.06 16.39
CA GLU A 121 23.05 -13.34 16.34
C GLU A 121 22.21 -14.44 17.02
N PRO A 122 22.24 -15.67 16.51
CA PRO A 122 21.57 -16.79 17.18
C PRO A 122 22.18 -17.05 18.56
N GLU A 123 21.34 -17.40 19.52
CA GLU A 123 21.80 -17.91 20.82
C GLU A 123 22.44 -19.29 20.64
N PRO A 124 23.41 -19.69 21.53
CA PRO A 124 24.06 -21.00 21.41
C PRO A 124 23.12 -22.21 21.44
N SER A 125 21.90 -22.05 21.98
CA SER A 125 20.88 -23.06 22.05
C SER A 125 20.00 -23.14 20.79
N GLU A 126 20.10 -22.17 19.90
CA GLU A 126 19.29 -22.10 18.67
C GLU A 126 19.99 -22.82 17.52
N THR A 127 19.24 -23.67 16.83
CA THR A 127 19.73 -24.32 15.60
C THR A 127 19.53 -23.35 14.43
N ALA A 128 20.55 -22.60 14.08
CA ALA A 128 20.56 -21.69 12.96
C ALA A 128 21.74 -21.98 12.03
N THR A 129 21.51 -21.90 10.74
CA THR A 129 22.57 -22.03 9.70
C THR A 129 23.06 -20.67 9.21
N LEU A 130 22.42 -19.58 9.66
CA LEU A 130 22.75 -18.21 9.29
C LEU A 130 23.50 -17.53 10.43
N ALA A 131 24.38 -16.60 10.09
CA ALA A 131 25.12 -15.79 11.07
C ALA A 131 24.21 -14.85 11.87
N VAL A 132 23.07 -14.47 11.30
CA VAL A 132 22.05 -13.64 11.94
C VAL A 132 20.65 -14.20 11.66
N ILE A 133 19.73 -13.97 12.59
CA ILE A 133 18.32 -14.33 12.47
C ILE A 133 17.43 -13.11 12.77
N GLU A 134 16.21 -13.13 12.25
CA GLU A 134 15.23 -12.08 12.58
C GLU A 134 14.85 -12.12 14.06
N ALA A 135 15.03 -11.01 14.76
CA ALA A 135 14.59 -10.86 16.13
C ALA A 135 13.06 -10.81 16.18
N ARG A 136 12.47 -11.35 17.28
CA ARG A 136 11.02 -11.39 17.50
C ARG A 136 10.67 -10.92 18.91
N GLY A 137 9.40 -10.59 19.10
CA GLY A 137 8.87 -10.20 20.40
C GLY A 137 9.33 -8.82 20.84
N GLU A 138 9.71 -8.67 22.09
CA GLU A 138 10.10 -7.38 22.70
C GLU A 138 11.34 -6.73 22.07
N LEU A 139 12.14 -7.51 21.33
CA LEU A 139 13.30 -6.99 20.59
C LEU A 139 12.93 -6.27 19.29
N THR A 140 11.64 -6.23 18.94
CA THR A 140 11.15 -5.62 17.69
C THR A 140 10.44 -4.30 18.00
N SER A 141 11.18 -3.23 18.17
CA SER A 141 10.60 -1.89 18.26
C SER A 141 10.23 -1.36 16.87
N ARG A 142 9.20 -0.52 16.83
CA ARG A 142 8.81 0.22 15.62
C ARG A 142 8.64 1.68 15.99
N PRO A 143 9.05 2.62 15.11
CA PRO A 143 8.79 4.02 15.37
C PRO A 143 7.29 4.27 15.46
N GLN A 144 6.86 4.89 16.54
CA GLN A 144 5.46 5.21 16.82
C GLN A 144 5.33 6.66 17.24
N LEU A 145 4.31 7.32 16.73
CA LEU A 145 3.95 8.65 17.18
C LEU A 145 2.77 8.60 18.16
N PRO A 146 2.61 9.57 19.03
CA PRO A 146 1.50 9.66 19.97
C PRO A 146 0.15 9.56 19.28
N GLN A 147 -0.86 9.04 19.97
CA GLN A 147 -2.25 8.95 19.50
C GLN A 147 -2.45 8.14 18.20
N GLY A 148 -1.45 7.35 17.77
CA GLY A 148 -1.53 6.61 16.50
C GLY A 148 -1.36 7.48 15.26
N LEU A 149 -0.74 8.65 15.40
CA LEU A 149 -0.33 9.48 14.28
C LEU A 149 0.54 8.68 13.31
N PRO A 150 0.36 8.82 12.02
CA PRO A 150 1.20 8.15 11.03
C PRO A 150 2.60 8.76 10.99
N LEU A 151 3.60 7.91 10.83
CA LEU A 151 5.00 8.31 10.75
C LEU A 151 5.32 9.06 9.43
N PHE A 152 4.65 8.70 8.35
CA PHE A 152 4.92 9.21 7.01
C PHE A 152 3.81 10.10 6.50
N LYS A 153 4.12 10.88 5.45
CA LYS A 153 3.15 11.68 4.70
C LYS A 153 2.09 10.81 4.02
N PRO A 154 0.86 11.30 3.85
CA PRO A 154 -0.15 10.66 3.01
C PRO A 154 0.23 10.74 1.51
N PRO A 155 -0.50 10.02 0.61
CA PRO A 155 -1.67 9.18 0.90
C PRO A 155 -1.29 7.81 1.48
N TYR A 156 -2.12 7.30 2.42
CA TYR A 156 -1.85 6.00 3.10
C TYR A 156 -2.37 4.80 2.33
N SER A 157 -3.32 5.00 1.45
CA SER A 157 -3.67 4.09 0.36
C SER A 157 -4.14 4.89 -0.84
N ARG A 158 -3.92 4.35 -2.03
CA ARG A 158 -4.19 5.05 -3.29
C ARG A 158 -4.53 4.07 -4.39
N MET A 159 -5.18 4.58 -5.43
CA MET A 159 -5.34 3.93 -6.71
C MET A 159 -4.52 4.71 -7.73
N THR A 160 -3.71 4.01 -8.52
CA THR A 160 -2.92 4.60 -9.62
C THR A 160 -3.42 4.04 -10.94
N ALA A 161 -3.76 4.90 -11.88
CA ALA A 161 -4.05 4.51 -13.27
C ALA A 161 -2.79 4.71 -14.11
N ILE A 162 -2.35 3.65 -14.75
CA ILE A 162 -1.12 3.60 -15.55
C ILE A 162 -1.48 3.26 -16.99
N ASP A 163 -1.13 4.13 -17.91
CA ASP A 163 -1.19 3.84 -19.35
C ASP A 163 -0.06 2.88 -19.71
N LEU A 164 -0.39 1.66 -20.09
CA LEU A 164 0.61 0.64 -20.43
C LEU A 164 1.19 0.81 -21.84
N SER A 165 0.62 1.68 -22.67
CA SER A 165 1.19 2.01 -23.99
C SER A 165 2.37 3.00 -23.86
N THR A 166 2.31 3.91 -22.88
CA THR A 166 3.33 4.94 -22.64
C THR A 166 4.15 4.73 -21.38
N GLY A 167 3.61 4.02 -20.39
CA GLY A 167 4.18 3.87 -19.06
C GLY A 167 3.94 5.09 -18.17
N ASP A 168 3.04 5.99 -18.53
CA ASP A 168 2.75 7.18 -17.75
C ASP A 168 1.64 6.95 -16.73
N HIS A 169 1.74 7.61 -15.57
CA HIS A 169 0.64 7.68 -14.61
C HIS A 169 -0.38 8.73 -15.08
N LEU A 170 -1.59 8.29 -15.41
CA LEU A 170 -2.67 9.19 -15.82
C LEU A 170 -3.25 9.96 -14.63
N TRP A 171 -3.46 9.26 -13.53
CA TRP A 171 -3.90 9.84 -12.28
C TRP A 171 -3.54 8.93 -11.10
N MET A 172 -3.46 9.55 -9.93
CA MET A 172 -3.29 8.89 -8.64
C MET A 172 -4.22 9.53 -7.62
N LYS A 173 -5.06 8.75 -6.96
CA LYS A 173 -6.06 9.23 -6.01
C LYS A 173 -5.97 8.49 -4.68
N PRO A 174 -6.10 9.19 -3.54
CA PRO A 174 -6.27 8.55 -2.24
C PRO A 174 -7.52 7.65 -2.22
N MET A 175 -7.42 6.48 -1.61
CA MET A 175 -8.55 5.59 -1.41
C MET A 175 -9.17 5.85 -0.04
N GLY A 176 -10.31 6.55 -0.05
CA GLY A 176 -11.04 7.00 1.13
C GLY A 176 -10.51 8.30 1.75
N ASN A 177 -11.27 8.82 2.71
CA ASN A 177 -10.94 10.07 3.39
C ASN A 177 -9.82 9.91 4.42
N GLY A 178 -9.66 8.73 5.02
CA GLY A 178 -8.77 8.53 6.16
C GLY A 178 -9.28 9.18 7.43
N ASP A 179 -10.60 9.16 7.66
CA ASP A 179 -11.24 9.87 8.77
C ASP A 179 -10.75 9.40 10.14
N ARG A 180 -10.36 8.12 10.26
CA ARG A 180 -9.69 7.61 11.47
C ARG A 180 -8.42 8.41 11.84
N ILE A 181 -7.69 8.92 10.84
CA ILE A 181 -6.48 9.73 11.04
C ILE A 181 -6.84 11.20 11.14
N ARG A 182 -7.68 11.70 10.23
CA ARG A 182 -8.09 13.12 10.19
C ARG A 182 -8.76 13.59 11.48
N ASN A 183 -9.49 12.69 12.15
CA ASN A 183 -10.19 12.96 13.41
C ASN A 183 -9.32 12.80 14.67
N LEU A 184 -8.02 12.48 14.52
CA LEU A 184 -7.12 12.47 15.67
C LEU A 184 -7.06 13.86 16.31
N PRO A 185 -6.97 13.94 17.67
CA PRO A 185 -7.03 15.22 18.37
C PRO A 185 -6.06 16.28 17.84
N MET A 186 -4.87 15.88 17.42
CA MET A 186 -3.86 16.80 16.87
C MET A 186 -4.10 17.20 15.41
N LEU A 187 -5.03 16.54 14.68
CA LEU A 187 -5.23 16.75 13.23
C LEU A 187 -6.62 17.30 12.88
N ARG A 188 -7.63 17.06 13.68
CA ARG A 188 -9.04 17.34 13.37
C ARG A 188 -9.35 18.81 13.01
N GLU A 189 -8.56 19.75 13.55
CA GLU A 189 -8.74 21.19 13.29
C GLU A 189 -7.99 21.67 12.03
N LEU A 190 -7.20 20.80 11.39
CA LEU A 190 -6.36 21.17 10.24
C LEU A 190 -7.08 21.14 8.89
N ASN A 191 -8.36 20.72 8.86
CA ASN A 191 -9.16 20.61 7.62
C ASN A 191 -8.41 19.89 6.49
N LEU A 192 -7.78 18.76 6.80
CA LEU A 192 -6.95 18.00 5.87
C LEU A 192 -7.77 17.46 4.68
N PRO A 193 -7.17 17.40 3.49
CA PRO A 193 -7.80 16.72 2.35
C PRO A 193 -7.94 15.20 2.61
N PRO A 194 -8.55 14.44 1.69
CA PRO A 194 -8.54 12.98 1.77
C PRO A 194 -7.13 12.43 1.87
N LEU A 195 -6.88 11.61 2.89
CA LEU A 195 -5.55 11.05 3.19
C LEU A 195 -5.37 9.62 2.69
N GLY A 196 -6.45 8.95 2.26
CA GLY A 196 -6.42 7.51 2.02
C GLY A 196 -6.28 6.73 3.32
N GLY A 197 -6.03 5.43 3.20
CA GLY A 197 -5.89 4.53 4.36
C GLY A 197 -7.10 3.64 4.59
N ASP A 198 -8.11 3.77 3.76
CA ASP A 198 -9.38 3.06 3.90
C ASP A 198 -9.53 1.91 2.88
N SER A 199 -8.49 1.58 2.12
CA SER A 199 -8.56 0.48 1.17
C SER A 199 -8.73 -0.86 1.87
N SER A 200 -9.63 -1.69 1.33
CA SER A 200 -9.77 -3.08 1.75
C SER A 200 -8.68 -3.96 1.12
N ARG A 201 -8.60 -5.22 1.58
CA ARG A 201 -7.78 -6.25 0.92
C ARG A 201 -8.49 -6.90 -0.26
N SER A 202 -9.49 -6.24 -0.85
CA SER A 202 -10.16 -6.71 -2.06
C SER A 202 -9.47 -6.14 -3.31
N GLY A 203 -9.59 -6.85 -4.42
CA GLY A 203 -9.15 -6.35 -5.72
C GLY A 203 -10.17 -5.37 -6.31
N PRO A 204 -9.78 -4.58 -7.31
CA PRO A 204 -10.71 -3.77 -8.08
C PRO A 204 -11.51 -4.61 -9.08
N LEU A 205 -12.75 -4.21 -9.33
CA LEU A 205 -13.57 -4.70 -10.44
C LEU A 205 -13.66 -3.58 -11.49
N LEU A 206 -13.31 -3.90 -12.72
CA LEU A 206 -13.44 -2.98 -13.84
C LEU A 206 -14.61 -3.40 -14.73
N THR A 207 -15.43 -2.43 -15.08
CA THR A 207 -16.45 -2.55 -16.12
C THR A 207 -16.12 -1.61 -17.27
N ARG A 208 -16.97 -1.57 -18.29
CA ARG A 208 -16.75 -0.68 -19.43
C ARG A 208 -16.61 0.80 -19.04
N THR A 209 -17.31 1.25 -17.99
CA THR A 209 -17.37 2.66 -17.60
C THR A 209 -16.90 2.94 -16.19
N LEU A 210 -16.92 1.94 -15.31
CA LEU A 210 -16.69 2.10 -13.88
C LEU A 210 -15.51 1.27 -13.39
N LEU A 211 -14.77 1.85 -12.46
CA LEU A 211 -13.85 1.14 -11.59
C LEU A 211 -14.53 1.00 -10.22
N VAL A 212 -14.72 -0.23 -9.75
CA VAL A 212 -15.41 -0.52 -8.49
C VAL A 212 -14.42 -1.07 -7.49
N PHE A 213 -14.39 -0.51 -6.28
CA PHE A 213 -13.46 -0.91 -5.24
C PHE A 213 -14.09 -0.79 -3.85
N ALA A 214 -13.78 -1.72 -2.95
CA ALA A 214 -14.29 -1.69 -1.59
C ALA A 214 -13.38 -0.88 -0.67
N LEU A 215 -13.99 -0.03 0.16
CA LEU A 215 -13.33 0.69 1.24
C LEU A 215 -13.78 0.14 2.59
N THR A 216 -12.92 0.25 3.60
CA THR A 216 -13.17 -0.30 4.95
C THR A 216 -14.01 0.63 5.82
N THR A 217 -14.11 1.91 5.44
CA THR A 217 -14.80 2.96 6.20
C THR A 217 -15.52 3.94 5.26
N GLY A 218 -16.19 4.92 5.86
CA GLY A 218 -16.85 6.02 5.13
C GLY A 218 -18.26 5.73 4.68
N GLY A 219 -18.81 4.56 5.00
CA GLY A 219 -20.24 4.25 4.90
C GLY A 219 -21.01 4.69 6.14
N THR A 220 -22.27 4.29 6.25
CA THR A 220 -23.12 4.59 7.42
C THR A 220 -22.44 4.09 8.70
N ASN A 221 -22.42 4.94 9.73
CA ASN A 221 -21.70 4.70 10.99
C ASN A 221 -20.20 4.35 10.81
N ASP A 222 -19.56 4.97 9.82
CA ASP A 222 -18.18 4.72 9.44
C ASP A 222 -17.91 3.24 9.04
N GLY A 223 -18.94 2.57 8.57
CA GLY A 223 -18.85 1.17 8.11
C GLY A 223 -18.21 1.03 6.72
N PRO A 224 -17.95 -0.22 6.29
CA PRO A 224 -17.40 -0.49 4.98
C PRO A 224 -18.40 -0.18 3.87
N ARG A 225 -17.88 0.19 2.69
CA ARG A 225 -18.67 0.51 1.50
C ARG A 225 -18.03 0.03 0.21
N LEU A 226 -18.84 -0.23 -0.80
CA LEU A 226 -18.38 -0.46 -2.16
C LEU A 226 -18.55 0.84 -2.94
N VAL A 227 -17.50 1.28 -3.61
CA VAL A 227 -17.48 2.58 -4.30
C VAL A 227 -17.30 2.36 -5.79
N ALA A 228 -18.08 3.09 -6.58
CA ALA A 228 -17.90 3.21 -8.01
C ALA A 228 -17.19 4.52 -8.34
N PHE A 229 -16.09 4.40 -9.06
CA PHE A 229 -15.28 5.53 -9.54
C PHE A 229 -15.42 5.68 -11.06
N ASP A 230 -15.36 6.89 -11.53
CA ASP A 230 -15.09 7.18 -12.93
C ASP A 230 -13.68 6.71 -13.28
N LYS A 231 -13.54 5.76 -14.20
CA LYS A 231 -12.25 5.16 -14.51
C LYS A 231 -11.28 6.14 -15.19
N GLY A 232 -11.77 7.15 -15.89
CA GLY A 232 -10.93 8.16 -16.55
C GLY A 232 -10.33 9.18 -15.61
N THR A 233 -11.02 9.52 -14.52
CA THR A 233 -10.63 10.60 -13.60
C THR A 233 -10.28 10.12 -12.20
N GLY A 234 -10.69 8.91 -11.82
CA GLY A 234 -10.59 8.40 -10.45
C GLY A 234 -11.51 9.10 -9.44
N ASN A 235 -12.51 9.88 -9.90
CA ASN A 235 -13.46 10.53 -9.01
C ASN A 235 -14.55 9.55 -8.56
N GLU A 236 -14.94 9.62 -7.29
CA GLU A 236 -16.06 8.87 -6.75
C GLU A 236 -17.36 9.35 -7.39
N LEU A 237 -18.17 8.42 -7.90
CA LEU A 237 -19.48 8.68 -8.50
C LEU A 237 -20.63 8.27 -7.59
N ALA A 238 -20.49 7.11 -6.95
CA ALA A 238 -21.52 6.56 -6.07
C ALA A 238 -20.91 5.53 -5.12
N SER A 239 -21.62 5.26 -4.03
CA SER A 239 -21.25 4.16 -3.13
C SER A 239 -22.47 3.47 -2.54
N VAL A 240 -22.29 2.26 -2.05
CA VAL A 240 -23.28 1.47 -1.31
C VAL A 240 -22.63 0.86 -0.09
N ASP A 241 -23.33 0.92 1.05
CA ASP A 241 -22.84 0.31 2.29
C ASP A 241 -22.75 -1.20 2.17
N LEU A 242 -21.71 -1.75 2.78
CA LEU A 242 -21.49 -3.19 2.88
C LEU A 242 -21.80 -3.67 4.30
N PRO A 243 -22.36 -4.88 4.47
CA PRO A 243 -22.64 -5.43 5.80
C PRO A 243 -21.37 -5.84 6.55
N GLY A 244 -20.22 -5.90 5.88
CA GLY A 244 -18.92 -6.25 6.44
C GLY A 244 -17.80 -5.87 5.48
N GLY A 245 -16.55 -5.90 5.96
CA GLY A 245 -15.38 -5.60 5.13
C GLY A 245 -15.23 -6.60 3.97
N ALA A 246 -14.91 -6.12 2.79
CA ALA A 246 -14.65 -7.00 1.65
C ALA A 246 -13.36 -7.81 1.87
N ILE A 247 -13.42 -9.12 1.63
CA ILE A 247 -12.31 -10.08 1.82
C ILE A 247 -11.90 -10.80 0.54
N GLY A 248 -12.51 -10.47 -0.59
CA GLY A 248 -12.20 -11.02 -1.91
C GLY A 248 -12.50 -10.01 -3.01
N ALA A 249 -11.94 -10.22 -4.19
CA ALA A 249 -12.20 -9.37 -5.35
C ALA A 249 -13.69 -9.44 -5.75
N PRO A 250 -14.36 -8.31 -6.02
CA PRO A 250 -15.70 -8.30 -6.58
C PRO A 250 -15.70 -8.92 -7.98
N MET A 251 -16.78 -9.57 -8.32
CA MET A 251 -17.03 -10.05 -9.68
C MET A 251 -18.37 -9.54 -10.20
N THR A 252 -18.56 -9.47 -11.49
CA THR A 252 -19.87 -9.15 -12.09
C THR A 252 -20.37 -10.30 -12.95
N TYR A 253 -21.68 -10.50 -12.93
CA TYR A 253 -22.37 -11.47 -13.80
C TYR A 253 -23.75 -10.96 -14.18
N ALA A 254 -24.32 -11.54 -15.19
CA ALA A 254 -25.71 -11.26 -15.62
C ALA A 254 -26.57 -12.51 -15.46
N LEU A 255 -27.79 -12.33 -14.95
CA LEU A 255 -28.81 -13.36 -14.83
C LEU A 255 -30.18 -12.78 -15.24
N ASN A 256 -30.84 -13.40 -16.20
CA ASN A 256 -32.14 -12.98 -16.71
C ASN A 256 -32.16 -11.48 -17.16
N GLY A 257 -31.09 -11.04 -17.80
CA GLY A 257 -30.97 -9.64 -18.28
C GLY A 257 -30.63 -8.62 -17.19
N LYS A 258 -30.47 -9.02 -15.93
CA LYS A 258 -30.09 -8.16 -14.81
C LYS A 258 -28.64 -8.39 -14.46
N GLN A 259 -27.87 -7.29 -14.30
CA GLN A 259 -26.49 -7.34 -13.87
C GLN A 259 -26.38 -7.35 -12.35
N TYR A 260 -25.45 -8.13 -11.85
CA TYR A 260 -25.12 -8.25 -10.43
C TYR A 260 -23.63 -8.01 -10.20
N ILE A 261 -23.30 -7.46 -9.04
CA ILE A 261 -21.93 -7.45 -8.49
C ILE A 261 -21.94 -8.34 -7.27
N ALA A 262 -21.14 -9.40 -7.27
CA ALA A 262 -20.99 -10.31 -6.15
C ALA A 262 -19.62 -10.15 -5.51
N LEU A 263 -19.57 -10.18 -4.19
CA LEU A 263 -18.33 -10.12 -3.42
C LEU A 263 -18.50 -10.85 -2.08
N THR A 264 -17.38 -11.31 -1.54
CA THR A 264 -17.35 -11.85 -0.18
C THR A 264 -17.07 -10.73 0.82
N VAL A 265 -17.83 -10.72 1.90
CA VAL A 265 -17.67 -9.80 3.02
C VAL A 265 -17.48 -10.57 4.32
N GLY A 266 -16.76 -10.01 5.27
CA GLY A 266 -16.46 -10.68 6.52
C GLY A 266 -15.78 -9.74 7.52
N GLY A 267 -14.78 -10.24 8.24
CA GLY A 267 -14.07 -9.53 9.31
C GLY A 267 -14.47 -10.11 10.67
N ALA A 268 -15.10 -9.32 11.54
CA ALA A 268 -15.60 -9.76 12.84
C ALA A 268 -16.90 -10.62 12.76
N ARG A 269 -17.45 -10.78 11.56
CA ARG A 269 -18.67 -11.56 11.27
C ARG A 269 -18.32 -12.86 10.55
N VAL A 270 -19.29 -13.79 10.53
CA VAL A 270 -19.21 -14.96 9.66
C VAL A 270 -19.11 -14.47 8.21
N PRO A 271 -18.15 -14.96 7.41
CA PRO A 271 -18.06 -14.58 6.00
C PRO A 271 -19.33 -14.88 5.22
N GLU A 272 -19.76 -13.94 4.41
CA GLU A 272 -20.95 -14.05 3.56
C GLU A 272 -20.61 -13.72 2.12
N LEU A 273 -21.24 -14.39 1.17
CA LEU A 273 -21.25 -13.99 -0.23
C LEU A 273 -22.51 -13.14 -0.46
N ILE A 274 -22.32 -11.89 -0.85
CA ILE A 274 -23.42 -10.99 -1.15
C ILE A 274 -23.49 -10.68 -2.65
N ALA A 275 -24.68 -10.40 -3.16
CA ALA A 275 -24.90 -9.96 -4.52
C ALA A 275 -25.70 -8.65 -4.52
N LEU A 276 -25.16 -7.65 -5.16
CA LEU A 276 -25.76 -6.32 -5.34
C LEU A 276 -26.30 -6.22 -6.75
N ALA A 277 -27.46 -5.63 -6.91
CA ALA A 277 -28.08 -5.39 -8.21
C ALA A 277 -28.75 -4.02 -8.23
N LEU A 278 -28.89 -3.42 -9.40
CA LEU A 278 -29.75 -2.26 -9.56
C LEU A 278 -31.20 -2.66 -9.30
N PRO A 279 -31.98 -1.78 -8.69
CA PRO A 279 -33.41 -1.99 -8.43
C PRO A 279 -34.21 -2.40 -9.65
#